data_8479a7c6dbe6705ab82eb3b00465d990
#
_entry.id   8479a7c6dbe6705ab82eb3b00465d990
#
_cell.length_a   1.000
_cell.length_b   1.000
_cell.length_c   1.000
_cell.angle_alpha   90.00
_cell.angle_beta   90.00
_cell.angle_gamma   90.00
#
_symmetry.space_group_name_H-M   'P 1'
#
loop_
_entity.id
_entity.type
_entity.pdbx_description
1 polymer ?
#
loop_
_entity_poly.entity_id
_entity_poly.type
_entity_poly.pdbx_seq_one_letter_code
_entity_poly.pdbx_strand_id
1 'polypeptide(L)'
;MEKKYQVFVSSTYEDLQEERKKVMEALLQMNCFPVGMEYFNASDSSQWEVIKSLIRECDYYVLIVAGRYGSIEEESGKSYTQKEFEYAIEQGIPVVSFVHKDPRSLPQRYVEIDVKVNGLFDAFKTDVKKRLCKFWDNADGLAAQVVLSLTSLMKTAPRTGWVKANKVSSAEANKEILDLRKENQKLKEKLIKTESDELKSKKKLQQGEDKLNITYCIYIPSGDNWLEDKILETTW
;
A
#
# COMPACT_ATOMS: atom_id res chain seq x y z
N MET A 1 -11.45 -0.01 3.95
CA MET A 1 -11.80 -0.94 2.85
C MET A 1 -11.05 -2.25 3.08
N GLU A 2 -11.76 -3.36 3.03
CA GLU A 2 -11.14 -4.69 3.10
C GLU A 2 -10.51 -5.00 1.75
N LYS A 3 -9.19 -5.16 1.74
CA LYS A 3 -8.40 -5.51 0.55
C LYS A 3 -8.09 -6.99 0.58
N LYS A 4 -8.05 -7.61 -0.59
CA LYS A 4 -7.52 -8.96 -0.79
C LYS A 4 -6.23 -8.85 -1.60
N TYR A 5 -5.26 -9.66 -1.24
CA TYR A 5 -3.95 -9.63 -1.91
C TYR A 5 -3.76 -10.91 -2.74
N GLN A 6 -3.14 -10.75 -3.89
CA GLN A 6 -2.74 -11.85 -4.74
C GLN A 6 -1.32 -12.25 -4.39
N VAL A 7 -1.11 -13.54 -4.09
CA VAL A 7 0.17 -14.07 -3.57
C VAL A 7 0.65 -15.18 -4.46
N PHE A 8 1.80 -14.98 -5.09
CA PHE A 8 2.45 -16.01 -5.89
C PHE A 8 3.17 -17.01 -4.98
N VAL A 9 2.91 -18.32 -5.15
CA VAL A 9 3.56 -19.40 -4.40
C VAL A 9 4.49 -20.17 -5.33
N SER A 10 5.77 -19.93 -5.19
CA SER A 10 6.84 -20.57 -5.95
C SER A 10 7.53 -21.67 -5.17
N SER A 11 7.65 -22.82 -5.74
CA SER A 11 8.44 -23.97 -5.25
C SER A 11 8.59 -25.00 -6.36
N THR A 12 9.40 -26.03 -6.12
CA THR A 12 9.25 -27.29 -6.83
C THR A 12 7.89 -27.90 -6.55
N TYR A 13 7.36 -28.71 -7.49
CA TYR A 13 5.98 -29.23 -7.40
C TYR A 13 5.90 -30.64 -6.84
N GLU A 14 6.66 -31.58 -7.43
CA GLU A 14 6.53 -33.02 -7.14
C GLU A 14 6.85 -33.38 -5.69
N ASP A 15 7.79 -32.69 -5.09
CA ASP A 15 8.30 -32.97 -3.74
C ASP A 15 7.62 -32.16 -2.65
N LEU A 16 6.84 -31.12 -3.01
CA LEU A 16 6.25 -30.17 -2.08
C LEU A 16 4.72 -30.06 -2.21
N GLN A 17 4.04 -31.10 -2.70
CA GLN A 17 2.59 -31.06 -2.92
C GLN A 17 1.79 -30.81 -1.63
N GLU A 18 2.18 -31.46 -0.53
CA GLU A 18 1.51 -31.30 0.77
C GLU A 18 1.76 -29.90 1.35
N GLU A 19 3.01 -29.44 1.32
CA GLU A 19 3.42 -28.12 1.79
C GLU A 19 2.70 -27.01 1.02
N ARG A 20 2.67 -27.12 -0.32
CA ARG A 20 1.95 -26.17 -1.18
C ARG A 20 0.48 -26.14 -0.85
N LYS A 21 -0.17 -27.28 -0.70
CA LYS A 21 -1.58 -27.38 -0.33
C LYS A 21 -1.86 -26.66 0.98
N LYS A 22 -1.09 -26.93 2.03
CA LYS A 22 -1.23 -26.29 3.35
C LYS A 22 -1.01 -24.79 3.29
N VAL A 23 -0.01 -24.34 2.54
CA VAL A 23 0.26 -22.90 2.35
C VAL A 23 -0.88 -22.23 1.58
N MET A 24 -1.41 -22.83 0.53
CA MET A 24 -2.55 -22.27 -0.21
C MET A 24 -3.81 -22.21 0.63
N GLU A 25 -4.11 -23.25 1.43
CA GLU A 25 -5.23 -23.23 2.38
C GLU A 25 -5.07 -22.09 3.41
N ALA A 26 -3.87 -21.90 3.96
CA ALA A 26 -3.59 -20.81 4.88
C ALA A 26 -3.75 -19.42 4.24
N LEU A 27 -3.31 -19.24 3.00
CA LEU A 27 -3.51 -17.99 2.26
C LEU A 27 -4.99 -17.67 2.02
N LEU A 28 -5.79 -18.68 1.68
CA LEU A 28 -7.24 -18.52 1.53
C LEU A 28 -7.90 -18.10 2.87
N GLN A 29 -7.47 -18.69 3.99
CA GLN A 29 -7.94 -18.28 5.33
C GLN A 29 -7.55 -16.84 5.68
N MET A 30 -6.43 -16.35 5.15
CA MET A 30 -6.01 -14.94 5.25
C MET A 30 -6.78 -14.00 4.30
N ASN A 31 -7.79 -14.48 3.58
CA ASN A 31 -8.46 -13.73 2.51
C ASN A 31 -7.53 -13.29 1.37
N CYS A 32 -6.46 -14.02 1.12
CA CYS A 32 -5.59 -13.83 -0.03
C CYS A 32 -6.01 -14.73 -1.20
N PHE A 33 -5.60 -14.36 -2.42
CA PHE A 33 -5.73 -15.17 -3.62
C PHE A 33 -4.38 -15.83 -3.90
N PRO A 34 -4.20 -17.13 -3.58
CA PRO A 34 -2.98 -17.82 -3.95
C PRO A 34 -2.92 -18.04 -5.46
N VAL A 35 -1.75 -17.85 -6.04
CA VAL A 35 -1.44 -18.11 -7.45
C VAL A 35 -0.24 -19.05 -7.51
N GLY A 36 -0.36 -20.11 -8.28
CA GLY A 36 0.69 -21.09 -8.46
C GLY A 36 0.57 -21.79 -9.80
N MET A 37 1.57 -22.62 -10.12
CA MET A 37 1.64 -23.34 -11.41
C MET A 37 0.45 -24.28 -11.65
N GLU A 38 -0.26 -24.69 -10.61
CA GLU A 38 -1.43 -25.58 -10.68
C GLU A 38 -2.61 -24.99 -11.48
N TYR A 39 -2.62 -23.68 -11.63
CA TYR A 39 -3.73 -22.95 -12.26
C TYR A 39 -3.43 -22.52 -13.70
N PHE A 40 -2.31 -22.98 -14.29
CA PHE A 40 -1.98 -22.61 -15.66
C PHE A 40 -2.84 -23.37 -16.66
N ASN A 41 -3.50 -22.59 -17.50
CA ASN A 41 -4.17 -23.16 -18.67
C ASN A 41 -3.15 -23.39 -19.79
N ALA A 42 -3.39 -24.40 -20.62
CA ALA A 42 -2.65 -24.55 -21.86
C ALA A 42 -2.81 -23.29 -22.73
N SER A 43 -1.72 -22.70 -23.16
CA SER A 43 -1.72 -21.53 -24.04
C SER A 43 -0.62 -21.65 -25.10
N ASP A 44 -0.77 -20.92 -26.20
CA ASP A 44 0.24 -20.86 -27.26
C ASP A 44 1.47 -20.01 -26.88
N SER A 45 1.39 -19.29 -25.75
CA SER A 45 2.51 -18.51 -25.22
C SER A 45 3.55 -19.41 -24.60
N SER A 46 4.81 -19.00 -24.61
CA SER A 46 5.85 -19.72 -23.88
C SER A 46 5.49 -19.75 -22.38
N GLN A 47 5.74 -20.90 -21.75
CA GLN A 47 5.46 -21.09 -20.32
C GLN A 47 6.04 -19.93 -19.47
N TRP A 48 7.23 -19.46 -19.83
CA TRP A 48 7.90 -18.40 -19.09
C TRP A 48 7.18 -17.05 -19.19
N GLU A 49 6.64 -16.69 -20.36
CA GLU A 49 5.89 -15.42 -20.51
C GLU A 49 4.61 -15.42 -19.67
N VAL A 50 3.90 -16.56 -19.60
CA VAL A 50 2.73 -16.73 -18.75
C VAL A 50 3.10 -16.55 -17.28
N ILE A 51 4.17 -17.20 -16.81
CA ILE A 51 4.67 -17.08 -15.44
C ILE A 51 5.00 -15.63 -15.11
N LYS A 52 5.73 -14.92 -15.98
CA LYS A 52 6.07 -13.51 -15.78
C LYS A 52 4.84 -12.62 -15.66
N SER A 53 3.82 -12.84 -16.47
CA SER A 53 2.58 -12.05 -16.40
C SER A 53 1.88 -12.22 -15.06
N LEU A 54 1.79 -13.47 -14.58
CA LEU A 54 1.15 -13.77 -13.29
C LEU A 54 1.93 -13.22 -12.09
N ILE A 55 3.26 -13.31 -12.13
CA ILE A 55 4.10 -12.72 -11.06
C ILE A 55 3.88 -11.21 -11.01
N ARG A 56 3.82 -10.51 -12.14
CA ARG A 56 3.58 -9.05 -12.20
C ARG A 56 2.24 -8.62 -11.62
N GLU A 57 1.22 -9.47 -11.73
CA GLU A 57 -0.10 -9.20 -11.18
C GLU A 57 -0.18 -9.45 -9.67
N CYS A 58 0.78 -10.17 -9.09
CA CYS A 58 0.79 -10.49 -7.67
C CYS A 58 1.30 -9.35 -6.81
N ASP A 59 0.70 -9.21 -5.65
CA ASP A 59 1.10 -8.23 -4.64
C ASP A 59 2.30 -8.71 -3.82
N TYR A 60 2.39 -10.02 -3.56
CA TYR A 60 3.44 -10.65 -2.75
C TYR A 60 3.90 -11.96 -3.37
N TYR A 61 5.09 -12.36 -3.01
CA TYR A 61 5.72 -13.58 -3.48
C TYR A 61 6.22 -14.43 -2.30
N VAL A 62 5.86 -15.70 -2.31
CA VAL A 62 6.27 -16.71 -1.32
C VAL A 62 7.14 -17.74 -2.02
N LEU A 63 8.40 -17.87 -1.58
CA LEU A 63 9.33 -18.89 -2.03
C LEU A 63 9.44 -20.02 -1.01
N ILE A 64 9.28 -21.26 -1.45
CA ILE A 64 9.49 -22.47 -0.64
C ILE A 64 10.58 -23.29 -1.29
N VAL A 65 11.67 -23.57 -0.55
CA VAL A 65 12.82 -24.34 -1.01
C VAL A 65 13.02 -25.53 -0.08
N ALA A 66 13.13 -26.71 -0.65
CA ALA A 66 13.39 -27.96 0.09
C ALA A 66 14.63 -28.71 -0.43
N GLY A 67 14.46 -29.90 -0.98
CA GLY A 67 15.54 -30.80 -1.38
C GLY A 67 15.89 -30.80 -2.87
N ARG A 68 15.06 -30.18 -3.73
CA ARG A 68 15.25 -30.20 -5.19
C ARG A 68 15.43 -28.79 -5.78
N TYR A 69 16.21 -28.72 -6.86
CA TYR A 69 16.40 -27.47 -7.61
C TYR A 69 15.22 -27.17 -8.54
N GLY A 70 14.60 -28.24 -9.04
CA GLY A 70 13.48 -28.14 -9.97
C GLY A 70 13.90 -28.20 -11.44
N SER A 71 12.91 -28.15 -12.33
CA SER A 71 13.12 -28.21 -13.78
C SER A 71 13.95 -27.07 -14.29
N ILE A 72 15.00 -27.40 -15.06
CA ILE A 72 15.92 -26.43 -15.64
C ILE A 72 15.40 -25.99 -17.00
N GLU A 73 15.36 -24.71 -17.26
CA GLU A 73 15.11 -24.19 -18.60
C GLU A 73 16.40 -24.23 -19.42
N GLU A 74 16.33 -24.77 -20.62
CA GLU A 74 17.50 -25.01 -21.48
C GLU A 74 18.23 -23.71 -21.85
N GLU A 75 17.51 -22.64 -22.14
CA GLU A 75 18.07 -21.38 -22.62
C GLU A 75 18.89 -20.68 -21.54
N SER A 76 18.39 -20.59 -20.31
CA SER A 76 19.07 -19.90 -19.20
C SER A 76 19.97 -20.80 -18.36
N GLY A 77 19.77 -22.12 -18.40
CA GLY A 77 20.43 -23.07 -17.52
C GLY A 77 20.01 -22.98 -16.06
N LYS A 78 18.96 -22.21 -15.74
CA LYS A 78 18.42 -22.01 -14.39
C LYS A 78 17.11 -22.78 -14.22
N SER A 79 16.78 -23.14 -12.96
CA SER A 79 15.47 -23.69 -12.68
C SER A 79 14.39 -22.63 -12.79
N TYR A 80 13.16 -23.06 -13.13
CA TYR A 80 12.01 -22.16 -13.15
C TYR A 80 11.81 -21.47 -11.80
N THR A 81 11.94 -22.19 -10.69
CA THR A 81 11.84 -21.64 -9.33
C THR A 81 12.86 -20.50 -9.08
N GLN A 82 14.10 -20.68 -9.57
CA GLN A 82 15.11 -19.62 -9.46
C GLN A 82 14.77 -18.43 -10.35
N LYS A 83 14.35 -18.66 -11.58
CA LYS A 83 13.94 -17.59 -12.51
C LYS A 83 12.76 -16.78 -11.98
N GLU A 84 11.74 -17.46 -11.42
CA GLU A 84 10.58 -16.82 -10.77
C GLU A 84 11.02 -15.93 -9.62
N PHE A 85 11.92 -16.41 -8.77
CA PHE A 85 12.44 -15.67 -7.64
C PHE A 85 13.24 -14.43 -8.07
N GLU A 86 14.16 -14.58 -9.02
CA GLU A 86 14.93 -13.48 -9.57
C GLU A 86 14.02 -12.43 -10.22
N TYR A 87 13.03 -12.87 -10.98
CA TYR A 87 12.07 -11.99 -11.63
C TYR A 87 11.19 -11.24 -10.64
N ALA A 88 10.69 -11.89 -9.59
CA ALA A 88 9.92 -11.22 -8.55
C ALA A 88 10.72 -10.10 -7.86
N ILE A 89 12.03 -10.33 -7.64
CA ILE A 89 12.93 -9.32 -7.09
C ILE A 89 13.13 -8.16 -8.08
N GLU A 90 13.35 -8.46 -9.36
CA GLU A 90 13.52 -7.46 -10.41
C GLU A 90 12.28 -6.56 -10.53
N GLN A 91 11.09 -7.14 -10.40
CA GLN A 91 9.83 -6.38 -10.42
C GLN A 91 9.54 -5.63 -9.10
N GLY A 92 10.41 -5.73 -8.09
CA GLY A 92 10.21 -5.07 -6.79
C GLY A 92 9.02 -5.61 -6.01
N ILE A 93 8.64 -6.87 -6.23
CA ILE A 93 7.58 -7.54 -5.47
C ILE A 93 8.15 -7.95 -4.12
N PRO A 94 7.47 -7.64 -2.99
CA PRO A 94 7.92 -8.08 -1.68
C PRO A 94 7.94 -9.60 -1.56
N VAL A 95 9.09 -10.16 -1.18
CA VAL A 95 9.36 -11.60 -1.14
C VAL A 95 9.50 -12.07 0.31
N VAL A 96 8.91 -13.21 0.63
CA VAL A 96 9.21 -14.02 1.82
C VAL A 96 9.72 -15.40 1.39
N SER A 97 10.81 -15.84 1.98
CA SER A 97 11.48 -17.10 1.60
C SER A 97 11.54 -18.07 2.78
N PHE A 98 11.25 -19.34 2.49
CA PHE A 98 11.24 -20.43 3.45
C PHE A 98 12.13 -21.55 2.93
N VAL A 99 13.14 -21.92 3.71
CA VAL A 99 14.12 -22.96 3.33
C VAL A 99 14.00 -24.13 4.28
N HIS A 100 13.94 -25.36 3.77
CA HIS A 100 13.89 -26.53 4.62
C HIS A 100 15.13 -26.63 5.52
N LYS A 101 14.90 -26.89 6.81
CA LYS A 101 15.93 -26.88 7.84
C LYS A 101 16.99 -27.95 7.62
N ASP A 102 16.56 -29.16 7.29
CA ASP A 102 17.43 -30.29 7.01
C ASP A 102 16.95 -31.09 5.78
N PRO A 103 17.38 -30.73 4.56
CA PRO A 103 17.00 -31.49 3.36
C PRO A 103 17.42 -32.97 3.37
N ARG A 104 18.37 -33.34 4.22
CA ARG A 104 18.83 -34.77 4.32
C ARG A 104 17.81 -35.62 5.05
N SER A 105 16.91 -35.05 5.82
CA SER A 105 15.80 -35.78 6.45
C SER A 105 14.68 -36.16 5.48
N LEU A 106 14.67 -35.55 4.29
CA LEU A 106 13.68 -35.84 3.26
C LEU A 106 13.90 -37.20 2.59
N PRO A 107 12.83 -37.86 2.09
CA PRO A 107 12.98 -39.07 1.27
C PRO A 107 13.93 -38.81 0.09
N GLN A 108 14.78 -39.80 -0.23
CA GLN A 108 15.79 -39.67 -1.28
C GLN A 108 15.21 -39.19 -2.63
N ARG A 109 14.00 -39.59 -2.97
CA ARG A 109 13.29 -39.17 -4.18
C ARG A 109 12.99 -37.67 -4.23
N TYR A 110 13.05 -36.96 -3.08
CA TYR A 110 12.81 -35.53 -2.90
C TYR A 110 14.09 -34.73 -2.68
N VAL A 111 15.24 -35.34 -2.89
CA VAL A 111 16.55 -34.71 -2.78
C VAL A 111 17.25 -34.74 -4.13
N GLU A 112 17.91 -33.66 -4.49
CA GLU A 112 18.70 -33.56 -5.70
C GLU A 112 19.92 -34.49 -5.64
N ILE A 113 20.08 -35.37 -6.63
CA ILE A 113 21.17 -36.36 -6.69
C ILE A 113 22.21 -36.00 -7.76
N ASP A 114 21.87 -35.25 -8.77
CA ASP A 114 22.83 -34.84 -9.78
C ASP A 114 23.84 -33.84 -9.21
N VAL A 115 25.13 -34.17 -9.30
CA VAL A 115 26.19 -33.35 -8.71
C VAL A 115 26.28 -31.96 -9.35
N LYS A 116 26.04 -31.83 -10.64
CA LYS A 116 26.07 -30.53 -11.34
C LYS A 116 24.88 -29.67 -10.93
N VAL A 117 23.71 -30.29 -10.88
CA VAL A 117 22.46 -29.62 -10.47
C VAL A 117 22.54 -29.22 -9.01
N ASN A 118 23.14 -30.04 -8.13
CA ASN A 118 23.39 -29.69 -6.75
C ASN A 118 24.26 -28.44 -6.59
N GLY A 119 25.29 -28.28 -7.43
CA GLY A 119 26.11 -27.06 -7.43
C GLY A 119 25.29 -25.79 -7.73
N LEU A 120 24.40 -25.85 -8.71
CA LEU A 120 23.48 -24.75 -9.04
C LEU A 120 22.49 -24.50 -7.91
N PHE A 121 21.97 -25.57 -7.32
CA PHE A 121 21.02 -25.48 -6.21
C PHE A 121 21.65 -24.86 -4.94
N ASP A 122 22.87 -25.23 -4.61
CA ASP A 122 23.58 -24.66 -3.47
C ASP A 122 23.90 -23.18 -3.68
N ALA A 123 24.25 -22.78 -4.91
CA ALA A 123 24.40 -21.36 -5.25
C ALA A 123 23.06 -20.62 -5.08
N PHE A 124 21.95 -21.14 -5.59
CA PHE A 124 20.62 -20.56 -5.43
C PHE A 124 20.21 -20.46 -3.95
N LYS A 125 20.37 -21.51 -3.17
CA LYS A 125 20.10 -21.48 -1.70
C LYS A 125 20.93 -20.42 -1.00
N THR A 126 22.18 -20.23 -1.41
CA THR A 126 23.05 -19.21 -0.88
C THR A 126 22.51 -17.80 -1.18
N ASP A 127 22.04 -17.56 -2.40
CA ASP A 127 21.44 -16.29 -2.79
C ASP A 127 20.14 -16.00 -2.05
N VAL A 128 19.28 -17.00 -1.86
CA VAL A 128 18.08 -16.91 -1.04
C VAL A 128 18.42 -16.54 0.40
N LYS A 129 19.45 -17.16 0.98
CA LYS A 129 19.90 -16.93 2.37
C LYS A 129 20.59 -15.58 2.60
N LYS A 130 21.06 -14.89 1.57
CA LYS A 130 21.54 -13.49 1.69
C LYS A 130 20.42 -12.52 2.08
N ARG A 131 19.17 -12.91 1.86
CA ARG A 131 17.98 -12.19 2.30
C ARG A 131 17.43 -12.82 3.58
N LEU A 132 16.57 -12.10 4.30
CA LEU A 132 15.88 -12.65 5.46
C LEU A 132 15.00 -13.83 5.01
N CYS A 133 15.36 -15.02 5.41
CA CYS A 133 14.58 -16.24 5.18
C CYS A 133 14.28 -16.93 6.53
N LYS A 134 13.24 -17.76 6.55
CA LYS A 134 12.91 -18.62 7.69
C LYS A 134 13.15 -20.09 7.35
N PHE A 135 13.41 -20.87 8.38
CA PHE A 135 13.62 -22.29 8.23
C PHE A 135 12.39 -23.06 8.70
N TRP A 136 12.00 -24.09 7.95
CA TRP A 136 10.86 -24.94 8.24
C TRP A 136 11.25 -26.43 8.20
N ASP A 137 10.44 -27.30 8.79
CA ASP A 137 10.69 -28.73 8.89
C ASP A 137 9.44 -29.61 8.64
N ASN A 138 8.24 -29.02 8.64
CA ASN A 138 6.99 -29.73 8.33
C ASN A 138 5.96 -28.78 7.72
N ALA A 139 4.97 -29.32 7.03
CA ALA A 139 3.98 -28.57 6.27
C ALA A 139 3.12 -27.62 7.13
N ASP A 140 2.69 -28.07 8.32
CA ASP A 140 1.87 -27.24 9.21
C ASP A 140 2.68 -26.07 9.81
N GLY A 141 3.92 -26.35 10.22
CA GLY A 141 4.85 -25.32 10.70
C GLY A 141 5.19 -24.28 9.61
N LEU A 142 5.38 -24.76 8.37
CA LEU A 142 5.57 -23.88 7.21
C LEU A 142 4.36 -22.96 7.00
N ALA A 143 3.14 -23.52 6.95
CA ALA A 143 1.91 -22.73 6.78
C ALA A 143 1.76 -21.66 7.87
N ALA A 144 1.99 -22.02 9.14
CA ALA A 144 1.96 -21.05 10.25
C ALA A 144 3.00 -19.94 10.08
N GLN A 145 4.23 -20.27 9.65
CA GLN A 145 5.28 -19.28 9.41
C GLN A 145 4.97 -18.36 8.22
N VAL A 146 4.34 -18.89 7.16
CA VAL A 146 3.87 -18.10 6.01
C VAL A 146 2.86 -17.07 6.49
N VAL A 147 1.85 -17.45 7.27
CA VAL A 147 0.84 -16.55 7.84
C VAL A 147 1.48 -15.42 8.62
N LEU A 148 2.36 -15.74 9.56
CA LEU A 148 3.04 -14.76 10.40
C LEU A 148 3.93 -13.81 9.59
N SER A 149 4.72 -14.36 8.66
CA SER A 149 5.66 -13.57 7.86
C SER A 149 4.94 -12.66 6.88
N LEU A 150 3.92 -13.18 6.20
CA LEU A 150 3.15 -12.41 5.23
C LEU A 150 2.31 -11.31 5.92
N THR A 151 1.72 -11.61 7.09
CA THR A 151 1.02 -10.59 7.89
C THR A 151 1.95 -9.44 8.29
N SER A 152 3.18 -9.76 8.69
CA SER A 152 4.19 -8.74 8.98
C SER A 152 4.58 -7.95 7.73
N LEU A 153 4.80 -8.65 6.60
CA LEU A 153 5.19 -8.03 5.34
C LEU A 153 4.10 -7.08 4.81
N MET A 154 2.82 -7.46 4.93
CA MET A 154 1.69 -6.62 4.53
C MET A 154 1.63 -5.29 5.31
N LYS A 155 2.12 -5.28 6.55
CA LYS A 155 2.20 -4.07 7.38
C LYS A 155 3.40 -3.19 7.02
N THR A 156 4.54 -3.80 6.72
CA THR A 156 5.80 -3.08 6.43
C THR A 156 5.96 -2.67 4.98
N ALA A 157 5.38 -3.42 4.06
CA ALA A 157 5.41 -3.18 2.62
C ALA A 157 3.99 -3.30 2.03
N PRO A 158 3.08 -2.34 2.32
CA PRO A 158 1.71 -2.39 1.84
C PRO A 158 1.64 -2.29 0.32
N ARG A 159 0.76 -3.12 -0.29
CA ARG A 159 0.51 -3.16 -1.73
C ARG A 159 -0.91 -2.69 -2.06
N THR A 160 -1.19 -2.53 -3.35
CA THR A 160 -2.48 -2.03 -3.84
C THR A 160 -3.62 -2.98 -3.48
N GLY A 161 -3.44 -4.28 -3.75
CA GLY A 161 -4.44 -5.31 -3.52
C GLY A 161 -5.70 -5.16 -4.38
N TRP A 162 -6.66 -6.06 -4.17
CA TRP A 162 -7.93 -6.13 -4.88
C TRP A 162 -9.08 -5.69 -3.98
N VAL A 163 -10.00 -4.90 -4.51
CA VAL A 163 -11.23 -4.49 -3.85
C VAL A 163 -12.43 -4.76 -4.75
N LYS A 164 -13.59 -5.02 -4.17
CA LYS A 164 -14.81 -5.19 -4.95
C LYS A 164 -15.13 -3.90 -5.72
N ALA A 165 -15.49 -4.00 -6.99
CA ALA A 165 -15.76 -2.87 -7.87
C ALA A 165 -16.82 -1.90 -7.30
N ASN A 166 -17.82 -2.42 -6.60
CA ASN A 166 -18.86 -1.58 -5.95
C ASN A 166 -18.36 -0.76 -4.75
N LYS A 167 -17.13 -1.01 -4.29
CA LYS A 167 -16.46 -0.22 -3.23
C LYS A 167 -15.47 0.81 -3.80
N VAL A 168 -15.27 0.82 -5.10
CA VAL A 168 -14.46 1.81 -5.80
C VAL A 168 -15.40 2.92 -6.25
N SER A 169 -15.11 4.18 -5.87
CA SER A 169 -15.89 5.31 -6.36
C SER A 169 -15.86 5.35 -7.89
N SER A 170 -17.02 5.56 -8.51
CA SER A 170 -17.10 5.70 -9.96
C SER A 170 -16.24 6.88 -10.46
N ALA A 171 -15.88 6.88 -11.74
CA ALA A 171 -15.16 7.99 -12.34
C ALA A 171 -15.94 9.31 -12.20
N GLU A 172 -17.27 9.23 -12.24
CA GLU A 172 -18.17 10.37 -12.03
C GLU A 172 -18.09 10.88 -10.58
N ALA A 173 -18.17 9.99 -9.58
CA ALA A 173 -18.04 10.36 -8.17
C ALA A 173 -16.66 10.98 -7.86
N ASN A 174 -15.59 10.47 -8.47
CA ASN A 174 -14.26 11.05 -8.33
C ASN A 174 -14.16 12.44 -8.97
N LYS A 175 -14.82 12.66 -10.11
CA LYS A 175 -14.90 13.97 -10.76
C LYS A 175 -15.66 14.96 -9.87
N GLU A 176 -16.81 14.56 -9.35
CA GLU A 176 -17.62 15.38 -8.44
C GLU A 176 -16.84 15.78 -7.17
N ILE A 177 -16.11 14.81 -6.56
CA ILE A 177 -15.23 15.09 -5.41
C ILE A 177 -14.14 16.12 -5.77
N LEU A 178 -13.57 16.03 -6.97
CA LEU A 178 -12.55 16.96 -7.43
C LEU A 178 -13.14 18.37 -7.65
N ASP A 179 -14.32 18.46 -8.23
CA ASP A 179 -15.00 19.71 -8.50
C ASP A 179 -15.46 20.38 -7.18
N LEU A 180 -16.00 19.60 -6.24
CA LEU A 180 -16.34 20.08 -4.88
C LEU A 180 -15.10 20.58 -4.10
N ARG A 181 -13.96 19.92 -4.25
CA ARG A 181 -12.70 20.40 -3.64
C ARG A 181 -12.26 21.75 -4.20
N LYS A 182 -12.34 21.92 -5.53
CA LYS A 182 -12.01 23.20 -6.19
C LYS A 182 -12.95 24.31 -5.75
N GLU A 183 -14.24 24.03 -5.62
CA GLU A 183 -15.23 24.98 -5.16
C GLU A 183 -15.00 25.39 -3.69
N ASN A 184 -14.74 24.40 -2.82
CA ASN A 184 -14.38 24.65 -1.42
C ASN A 184 -13.13 25.54 -1.30
N GLN A 185 -12.13 25.31 -2.13
CA GLN A 185 -10.93 26.15 -2.14
C GLN A 185 -11.26 27.60 -2.54
N LYS A 186 -12.05 27.79 -3.61
CA LYS A 186 -12.50 29.12 -4.05
C LYS A 186 -13.32 29.84 -2.98
N LEU A 187 -14.20 29.10 -2.28
CA LEU A 187 -15.00 29.67 -1.20
C LEU A 187 -14.13 30.09 0.00
N LYS A 188 -13.14 29.30 0.38
CA LYS A 188 -12.17 29.65 1.41
C LYS A 188 -11.36 30.90 1.05
N GLU A 189 -10.89 31.01 -0.18
CA GLU A 189 -10.17 32.19 -0.65
C GLU A 189 -11.06 33.46 -0.62
N LYS A 190 -12.34 33.33 -1.00
CA LYS A 190 -13.31 34.45 -0.88
C LYS A 190 -13.56 34.86 0.57
N LEU A 191 -13.73 33.86 1.47
CA LEU A 191 -13.90 34.14 2.91
C LEU A 191 -12.70 34.92 3.50
N ILE A 192 -11.48 34.45 3.25
CA ILE A 192 -10.27 35.12 3.69
C ILE A 192 -10.19 36.56 3.16
N LYS A 193 -10.58 36.77 1.88
CA LYS A 193 -10.59 38.08 1.26
C LYS A 193 -11.63 39.02 1.94
N THR A 194 -12.84 38.49 2.17
CA THR A 194 -13.93 39.25 2.83
C THR A 194 -13.53 39.61 4.26
N GLU A 195 -12.99 38.69 5.04
CA GLU A 195 -12.49 38.96 6.39
C GLU A 195 -11.36 39.98 6.41
N SER A 196 -10.45 39.93 5.43
CA SER A 196 -9.36 40.90 5.31
C SER A 196 -9.88 42.30 4.95
N ASP A 197 -10.92 42.39 4.12
CA ASP A 197 -11.54 43.68 3.73
C ASP A 197 -12.38 44.24 4.86
N GLU A 198 -13.08 43.41 5.64
CA GLU A 198 -13.76 43.83 6.88
C GLU A 198 -12.78 44.32 7.94
N LEU A 199 -11.64 43.64 8.12
CA LEU A 199 -10.58 44.11 9.04
C LEU A 199 -9.98 45.45 8.61
N LYS A 200 -9.82 45.69 7.30
CA LYS A 200 -9.34 46.97 6.75
C LYS A 200 -10.39 48.09 6.94
N SER A 201 -11.67 47.77 6.77
CA SER A 201 -12.75 48.76 7.00
C SER A 201 -12.87 49.10 8.49
N LYS A 202 -12.79 48.11 9.39
CA LYS A 202 -12.76 48.35 10.85
C LYS A 202 -11.54 49.17 11.28
N LYS A 203 -10.35 48.92 10.69
CA LYS A 203 -9.17 49.78 10.96
C LYS A 203 -9.31 51.21 10.44
N LYS A 204 -10.07 51.42 9.35
CA LYS A 204 -10.39 52.77 8.87
C LYS A 204 -11.36 53.53 9.80
N LEU A 205 -12.27 52.82 10.50
CA LEU A 205 -13.24 53.36 11.44
C LEU A 205 -12.63 53.64 12.83
N GLN A 206 -11.45 53.08 13.12
CA GLN A 206 -10.75 53.25 14.40
C GLN A 206 -9.40 53.96 14.20
N GLN A 207 -9.40 55.11 13.52
CA GLN A 207 -8.20 55.94 13.52
C GLN A 207 -8.34 56.92 14.68
N GLY A 208 -7.45 56.79 15.67
CA GLY A 208 -7.46 57.58 16.91
C GLY A 208 -7.25 59.05 16.74
N GLU A 209 -7.36 59.59 15.53
CA GLU A 209 -7.32 61.01 15.18
C GLU A 209 -8.64 61.52 14.60
N ASP A 210 -9.68 60.67 14.49
CA ASP A 210 -10.98 61.11 14.00
C ASP A 210 -11.66 61.98 15.05
N LYS A 211 -11.95 63.25 14.66
CA LYS A 211 -12.64 64.20 15.52
C LYS A 211 -14.13 63.91 15.58
N LEU A 212 -14.62 63.63 16.76
CA LEU A 212 -16.06 63.46 17.03
C LEU A 212 -16.66 64.77 17.46
N ASN A 213 -17.54 65.32 16.67
CA ASN A 213 -18.29 66.55 17.05
C ASN A 213 -19.60 66.14 17.73
N ILE A 214 -19.66 66.31 19.03
CA ILE A 214 -20.88 66.03 19.79
C ILE A 214 -21.56 67.39 20.05
N THR A 215 -22.72 67.60 19.44
CA THR A 215 -23.59 68.70 19.74
C THR A 215 -24.55 68.30 20.85
N TYR A 216 -24.54 69.04 21.97
CA TYR A 216 -25.45 68.81 23.06
C TYR A 216 -26.18 70.05 23.43
N CYS A 217 -27.44 69.93 23.79
CA CYS A 217 -28.28 71.04 24.26
C CYS A 217 -28.40 70.95 25.78
N ILE A 218 -28.12 72.06 26.49
CA ILE A 218 -28.34 72.14 27.93
C ILE A 218 -29.74 72.68 28.17
N TYR A 219 -30.59 71.94 28.85
CA TYR A 219 -31.88 72.40 29.34
C TYR A 219 -31.69 73.08 30.68
N ILE A 220 -32.04 74.38 30.75
CA ILE A 220 -32.04 75.13 31.99
C ILE A 220 -33.52 75.36 32.43
N PRO A 221 -33.97 74.83 33.58
CA PRO A 221 -35.39 74.82 33.98
C PRO A 221 -35.98 76.18 34.44
N SER A 222 -35.49 77.24 33.96
CA SER A 222 -36.02 78.61 34.41
C SER A 222 -36.10 79.56 33.22
N GLY A 223 -37.16 79.34 32.36
CA GLY A 223 -37.52 80.31 31.33
C GLY A 223 -37.36 79.81 29.89
N ASP A 224 -38.29 80.18 29.05
CA ASP A 224 -38.56 79.70 27.70
C ASP A 224 -37.49 79.96 26.63
N ASN A 225 -36.18 79.80 26.85
CA ASN A 225 -35.20 80.03 25.81
C ASN A 225 -34.08 78.91 25.81
N TRP A 226 -33.88 78.27 24.70
CA TRP A 226 -32.71 77.49 24.42
C TRP A 226 -31.48 78.40 24.25
N LEU A 227 -30.50 78.25 25.12
CA LEU A 227 -29.26 78.98 25.05
C LEU A 227 -28.13 78.08 24.59
N GLU A 228 -27.65 78.35 23.39
CA GLU A 228 -26.42 77.95 22.78
C GLU A 228 -26.16 76.47 22.61
N ASP A 229 -26.01 76.03 21.36
CA ASP A 229 -25.37 74.78 20.97
C ASP A 229 -23.85 74.84 21.29
N LYS A 230 -23.38 73.97 22.15
CA LYS A 230 -21.94 73.83 22.40
C LYS A 230 -21.42 72.58 21.68
N ILE A 231 -20.42 72.77 20.88
CA ILE A 231 -19.71 71.68 20.19
C ILE A 231 -18.52 71.28 21.05
N LEU A 232 -18.47 70.06 21.49
CA LEU A 232 -17.29 69.44 22.08
C LEU A 232 -16.55 68.64 21.03
N GLU A 233 -15.34 69.08 20.71
CA GLU A 233 -14.43 68.28 19.92
C GLU A 233 -13.69 67.30 20.84
N THR A 234 -13.82 65.98 20.59
CA THR A 234 -13.06 64.97 21.29
C THR A 234 -12.45 64.00 20.29
N THR A 235 -11.32 63.49 20.63
CA THR A 235 -10.67 62.36 19.84
C THR A 235 -10.84 61.09 20.59
N TRP A 236 -10.97 60.01 19.84
CA TRP A 236 -10.99 58.68 20.39
C TRP A 236 -9.59 58.24 20.81
#